data_f7aef624b6f40568aa62ef30556abfdb
#
_entry.id   f7aef624b6f40568aa62ef30556abfdb
#
_cell.length_a   1.000
_cell.length_b   1.000
_cell.length_c   1.000
_cell.angle_alpha   90.00
_cell.angle_beta   90.00
_cell.angle_gamma   90.00
#
_symmetry.space_group_name_H-M   'P 1'
#
loop_
_entity.id
_entity.type
_entity.pdbx_description
1 polymer ?
#
loop_
_entity_poly.entity_id
_entity_poly.type
_entity_poly.pdbx_seq_one_letter_code
_entity_poly.pdbx_strand_id
1 'polypeptide(L)'
;MNPYTQEMQENDTPDTAASFDHLDLDLVVKVASHTVFSPFFTFFVPLIYKGVGHSWTDTTLLIPSLWFLLMTVIWFLRFVANKWRNAGTPGKLDWGDQVIVITGGSSGVGALLAETLAMRQCTVAVLDLKPIDTENDNINYYKCDIRNGKAVEAVAKQIDKELGPPTIIINNAGVVQGKLIIDLTEEEVQQSVGMACRLLDIDFP
;
A
#
# COMPACT_ATOMS: atom_id res chain seq x y z
N MET A 1 -37.73 1.41 22.57
CA MET A 1 -37.31 2.23 21.44
C MET A 1 -35.95 2.82 21.81
N ASN A 2 -34.91 2.46 21.11
CA ASN A 2 -33.53 2.81 21.47
C ASN A 2 -33.22 4.24 20.97
N PRO A 3 -32.81 5.19 21.83
CA PRO A 3 -32.54 6.57 21.43
C PRO A 3 -31.45 6.73 20.36
N TYR A 4 -30.58 5.74 20.21
CA TYR A 4 -29.51 5.77 19.18
C TYR A 4 -30.00 5.50 17.76
N THR A 5 -31.25 5.05 17.54
CA THR A 5 -31.78 4.82 16.19
C THR A 5 -32.37 6.08 15.56
N GLN A 6 -32.62 7.15 16.32
CA GLN A 6 -33.12 8.41 15.76
C GLN A 6 -31.98 9.33 15.27
N GLU A 7 -30.79 9.27 15.87
CA GLU A 7 -29.66 10.12 15.45
C GLU A 7 -29.00 9.65 14.14
N MET A 8 -29.18 8.38 13.75
CA MET A 8 -28.61 7.87 12.48
C MET A 8 -29.46 8.21 11.25
N GLN A 9 -30.70 8.67 11.39
CA GLN A 9 -31.56 9.01 10.25
C GLN A 9 -31.52 10.48 9.83
N GLU A 10 -30.93 11.37 10.64
CA GLU A 10 -30.91 12.81 10.34
C GLU A 10 -29.66 13.28 9.58
N ASN A 11 -28.66 12.40 9.40
CA ASN A 11 -27.42 12.74 8.71
C ASN A 11 -27.24 12.12 7.32
N ASP A 12 -28.25 11.43 6.78
CA ASP A 12 -28.26 10.91 5.40
C ASP A 12 -28.92 11.90 4.42
N THR A 13 -28.55 13.15 4.43
CA THR A 13 -28.63 13.96 3.23
C THR A 13 -27.35 13.68 2.44
N PRO A 14 -27.46 13.11 1.22
CA PRO A 14 -26.30 13.06 0.36
C PRO A 14 -25.89 14.50 0.07
N ASP A 15 -24.76 14.91 0.64
CA ASP A 15 -24.03 16.11 0.21
C ASP A 15 -23.60 15.92 -1.25
N THR A 16 -24.58 16.03 -2.16
CA THR A 16 -24.38 16.11 -3.61
C THR A 16 -23.99 17.52 -4.03
N ALA A 17 -23.40 18.30 -3.17
CA ALA A 17 -22.52 19.37 -3.60
C ALA A 17 -21.17 18.71 -3.82
N ALA A 18 -20.86 18.38 -5.09
CA ALA A 18 -19.47 18.30 -5.50
C ALA A 18 -18.84 19.63 -5.12
N SER A 19 -18.37 19.72 -3.89
CA SER A 19 -17.47 20.74 -3.44
C SER A 19 -16.30 20.64 -4.41
N PHE A 20 -16.22 21.56 -5.36
CA PHE A 20 -14.97 21.85 -6.02
C PHE A 20 -14.06 22.29 -4.88
N ASP A 21 -13.38 21.32 -4.30
CA ASP A 21 -12.41 21.56 -3.25
C ASP A 21 -11.52 22.68 -3.74
N HIS A 22 -11.48 23.73 -2.94
CA HIS A 22 -10.62 24.88 -3.16
C HIS A 22 -9.27 24.39 -3.61
N LEU A 23 -8.66 25.05 -4.61
CA LEU A 23 -7.33 24.81 -5.12
C LEU A 23 -6.42 24.36 -3.99
N ASP A 24 -6.29 23.05 -3.85
CA ASP A 24 -5.54 22.47 -2.75
C ASP A 24 -4.06 22.77 -3.01
N LEU A 25 -3.35 23.23 -2.00
CA LEU A 25 -1.93 23.55 -2.11
C LEU A 25 -1.17 22.37 -2.74
N ASP A 26 -1.58 21.14 -2.41
CA ASP A 26 -1.04 19.90 -2.99
C ASP A 26 -1.24 19.82 -4.50
N LEU A 27 -2.40 20.21 -5.00
CA LEU A 27 -2.68 20.26 -6.43
C LEU A 27 -1.78 21.28 -7.14
N VAL A 28 -1.64 22.48 -6.57
CA VAL A 28 -0.77 23.53 -7.12
C VAL A 28 0.69 23.07 -7.15
N VAL A 29 1.18 22.48 -6.07
CA VAL A 29 2.55 21.94 -5.99
C VAL A 29 2.73 20.79 -6.99
N LYS A 30 1.74 19.91 -7.12
CA LYS A 30 1.78 18.78 -8.07
C LYS A 30 1.80 19.28 -9.53
N VAL A 31 0.96 20.25 -9.88
CA VAL A 31 0.95 20.86 -11.21
C VAL A 31 2.27 21.59 -11.48
N ALA A 32 2.75 22.40 -10.55
CA ALA A 32 4.02 23.10 -10.69
C ALA A 32 5.21 22.14 -10.83
N SER A 33 5.22 21.02 -10.09
CA SER A 33 6.28 20.03 -10.19
C SER A 33 6.31 19.31 -11.55
N HIS A 34 5.17 19.16 -12.20
CA HIS A 34 5.07 18.52 -13.52
C HIS A 34 5.19 19.51 -14.69
N THR A 35 5.15 20.81 -14.44
CA THR A 35 5.30 21.87 -15.47
C THR A 35 6.63 22.59 -15.32
N VAL A 36 6.72 23.52 -14.36
CA VAL A 36 7.89 24.42 -14.19
C VAL A 36 9.16 23.67 -13.81
N PHE A 37 9.02 22.57 -13.01
CA PHE A 37 10.13 21.74 -12.55
C PHE A 37 10.34 20.47 -13.40
N SER A 38 9.59 20.30 -14.50
CA SER A 38 9.79 19.20 -15.42
C SER A 38 10.91 19.54 -16.42
N PRO A 39 11.90 18.64 -16.63
CA PRO A 39 12.94 18.85 -17.63
C PRO A 39 12.39 18.97 -19.05
N PHE A 40 11.24 18.37 -19.32
CA PHE A 40 10.58 18.47 -20.61
C PHE A 40 10.15 19.90 -20.93
N PHE A 41 9.43 20.57 -20.03
CA PHE A 41 8.98 21.94 -20.27
C PHE A 41 10.12 22.95 -20.19
N THR A 42 11.06 22.77 -19.25
CA THR A 42 12.22 23.67 -19.11
C THR A 42 13.17 23.63 -20.31
N PHE A 43 13.16 22.54 -21.10
CA PHE A 43 13.91 22.45 -22.35
C PHE A 43 13.44 23.45 -23.41
N PHE A 44 12.12 23.68 -23.50
CA PHE A 44 11.57 24.59 -24.52
C PHE A 44 11.91 26.06 -24.25
N VAL A 45 12.18 26.47 -23.02
CA VAL A 45 12.42 27.85 -22.65
C VAL A 45 13.68 28.38 -23.35
N PRO A 46 14.89 27.78 -23.23
CA PRO A 46 16.07 28.26 -23.97
C PRO A 46 15.91 28.15 -25.49
N LEU A 47 15.13 27.17 -25.97
CA LEU A 47 14.87 27.00 -27.40
C LEU A 47 14.05 28.15 -27.97
N ILE A 48 13.03 28.62 -27.26
CA ILE A 48 12.21 29.77 -27.62
C ILE A 48 13.09 31.07 -27.65
N TYR A 49 13.89 31.27 -26.61
CA TYR A 49 14.80 32.43 -26.56
C TYR A 49 15.81 32.43 -27.72
N LYS A 50 16.29 31.23 -28.09
CA LYS A 50 17.17 31.09 -29.26
C LYS A 50 16.44 31.40 -30.58
N GLY A 51 15.17 30.97 -30.70
CA GLY A 51 14.32 31.26 -31.87
C GLY A 51 14.02 32.72 -32.05
N VAL A 52 14.00 33.52 -30.98
CA VAL A 52 13.83 34.99 -31.03
C VAL A 52 15.13 35.72 -31.46
N GLY A 53 16.25 35.00 -31.61
CA GLY A 53 17.49 35.57 -32.17
C GLY A 53 18.56 35.92 -31.12
N HIS A 54 18.39 35.51 -29.85
CA HIS A 54 19.42 35.73 -28.82
C HIS A 54 20.66 34.86 -29.06
N SER A 55 21.85 35.45 -28.78
CA SER A 55 23.11 34.73 -28.88
C SER A 55 23.30 33.77 -27.68
N TRP A 56 24.05 32.71 -27.87
CA TRP A 56 24.38 31.74 -26.79
C TRP A 56 25.15 32.37 -25.62
N THR A 57 25.80 33.51 -25.85
CA THR A 57 26.60 34.26 -24.85
C THR A 57 25.77 35.28 -24.08
N ASP A 58 24.52 35.54 -24.50
CA ASP A 58 23.68 36.52 -23.84
C ASP A 58 23.21 36.00 -22.47
N THR A 59 23.28 36.87 -21.46
CA THR A 59 22.83 36.54 -20.09
C THR A 59 21.36 36.09 -20.07
N THR A 60 20.56 36.64 -20.98
CA THR A 60 19.13 36.31 -21.14
C THR A 60 18.90 34.83 -21.50
N LEU A 61 19.85 34.20 -22.21
CA LEU A 61 19.78 32.80 -22.61
C LEU A 61 20.52 31.90 -21.62
N LEU A 62 21.55 32.42 -20.95
CA LEU A 62 22.33 31.65 -19.95
C LEU A 62 21.48 31.23 -18.74
N ILE A 63 20.63 32.13 -18.23
CA ILE A 63 19.79 31.84 -17.05
C ILE A 63 18.85 30.66 -17.31
N PRO A 64 17.99 30.64 -18.34
CA PRO A 64 17.11 29.51 -18.60
C PRO A 64 17.85 28.23 -18.99
N SER A 65 19.02 28.33 -19.63
CA SER A 65 19.85 27.16 -19.95
C SER A 65 20.44 26.52 -18.69
N LEU A 66 20.92 27.32 -17.74
CA LEU A 66 21.41 26.85 -16.45
C LEU A 66 20.29 26.24 -15.62
N TRP A 67 19.09 26.84 -15.64
CA TRP A 67 17.91 26.31 -15.00
C TRP A 67 17.51 24.91 -15.55
N PHE A 68 17.49 24.80 -16.89
CA PHE A 68 17.22 23.48 -17.53
C PHE A 68 18.27 22.43 -17.13
N LEU A 69 19.57 22.81 -17.14
CA LEU A 69 20.63 21.91 -16.74
C LEU A 69 20.46 21.45 -15.28
N LEU A 70 20.19 22.40 -14.37
CA LEU A 70 19.96 22.10 -12.95
C LEU A 70 18.78 21.13 -12.75
N MET A 71 17.66 21.39 -13.43
CA MET A 71 16.48 20.51 -13.32
C MET A 71 16.75 19.11 -13.89
N THR A 72 17.48 19.02 -14.98
CA THR A 72 17.88 17.74 -15.57
C THR A 72 18.79 16.95 -14.63
N VAL A 73 19.77 17.60 -13.99
CA VAL A 73 20.65 16.96 -13.00
C VAL A 73 19.85 16.47 -11.79
N ILE A 74 18.95 17.29 -11.24
CA ILE A 74 18.10 16.89 -10.10
C ILE A 74 17.23 15.68 -10.47
N TRP A 75 16.63 15.68 -11.64
CA TRP A 75 15.80 14.57 -12.12
C TRP A 75 16.63 13.30 -12.30
N PHE A 76 17.82 13.40 -12.88
CA PHE A 76 18.73 12.28 -13.03
C PHE A 76 19.18 11.71 -11.69
N LEU A 77 19.55 12.56 -10.73
CA LEU A 77 19.92 12.12 -9.38
C LEU A 77 18.75 11.42 -8.66
N ARG A 78 17.52 11.95 -8.80
CA ARG A 78 16.31 11.30 -8.28
C ARG A 78 16.07 9.96 -8.93
N PHE A 79 16.23 9.84 -10.24
CA PHE A 79 16.11 8.58 -10.96
C PHE A 79 17.12 7.54 -10.47
N VAL A 80 18.39 7.92 -10.36
CA VAL A 80 19.45 7.05 -9.84
C VAL A 80 19.16 6.65 -8.39
N ALA A 81 18.81 7.61 -7.52
CA ALA A 81 18.49 7.35 -6.11
C ALA A 81 17.29 6.42 -5.96
N ASN A 82 16.26 6.56 -6.79
CA ASN A 82 15.11 5.65 -6.79
C ASN A 82 15.50 4.24 -7.26
N LYS A 83 16.34 4.15 -8.28
CA LYS A 83 16.84 2.86 -8.76
C LYS A 83 17.64 2.13 -7.68
N TRP A 84 18.47 2.86 -6.92
CA TRP A 84 19.25 2.28 -5.83
C TRP A 84 18.38 1.87 -4.63
N ARG A 85 17.42 2.71 -4.24
CA ARG A 85 16.50 2.39 -3.13
C ARG A 85 15.61 1.17 -3.41
N ASN A 86 15.21 0.99 -4.66
CA ASN A 86 14.31 -0.08 -5.06
C ASN A 86 15.06 -1.32 -5.58
N ALA A 87 16.37 -1.45 -5.31
CA ALA A 87 17.22 -2.57 -5.75
C ALA A 87 17.10 -2.88 -7.26
N GLY A 88 16.80 -1.87 -8.07
CA GLY A 88 16.61 -1.98 -9.52
C GLY A 88 15.22 -1.56 -10.00
N THR A 89 14.84 -1.99 -11.18
CA THR A 89 13.45 -1.81 -11.67
C THR A 89 12.54 -2.79 -10.94
N PRO A 90 11.35 -2.36 -10.46
CA PRO A 90 10.39 -3.31 -9.89
C PRO A 90 10.11 -4.40 -10.94
N GLY A 91 10.40 -5.64 -10.57
CA GLY A 91 10.06 -6.80 -11.40
C GLY A 91 8.56 -6.80 -11.64
N LYS A 92 8.14 -7.21 -12.82
CA LYS A 92 6.72 -7.50 -13.04
C LYS A 92 6.41 -8.74 -12.20
N LEU A 93 5.59 -8.55 -11.16
CA LEU A 93 5.09 -9.66 -10.36
C LEU A 93 4.05 -10.40 -11.21
N ASP A 94 4.28 -11.67 -11.50
CA ASP A 94 3.24 -12.53 -12.01
C ASP A 94 2.36 -12.96 -10.83
N TRP A 95 1.14 -12.49 -10.81
CA TRP A 95 0.22 -12.75 -9.70
C TRP A 95 -0.19 -14.23 -9.62
N GLY A 96 -0.28 -14.92 -10.76
CA GLY A 96 -0.68 -16.33 -10.81
C GLY A 96 0.31 -17.27 -10.13
N ASP A 97 1.59 -16.90 -10.06
CA ASP A 97 2.64 -17.71 -9.45
C ASP A 97 2.84 -17.40 -7.95
N GLN A 98 2.05 -16.47 -7.39
CA GLN A 98 2.26 -16.05 -6.01
C GLN A 98 1.49 -16.93 -5.03
N VAL A 99 2.19 -17.36 -3.97
CA VAL A 99 1.60 -17.98 -2.78
C VAL A 99 1.53 -16.92 -1.69
N ILE A 100 0.31 -16.54 -1.30
CA ILE A 100 0.05 -15.44 -0.38
C ILE A 100 -0.55 -15.99 0.91
N VAL A 101 0.10 -15.71 2.03
CA VAL A 101 -0.41 -16.09 3.36
C VAL A 101 -1.10 -14.89 4.00
N ILE A 102 -2.35 -15.07 4.44
CA ILE A 102 -3.14 -14.03 5.10
C ILE A 102 -3.56 -14.50 6.48
N THR A 103 -3.20 -13.77 7.51
CA THR A 103 -3.66 -14.05 8.86
C THR A 103 -4.97 -13.32 9.17
N GLY A 104 -5.91 -13.99 9.86
CA GLY A 104 -7.24 -13.43 10.10
C GLY A 104 -8.05 -13.25 8.84
N GLY A 105 -7.87 -14.14 7.85
CA GLY A 105 -8.47 -14.04 6.54
C GLY A 105 -9.89 -14.61 6.42
N SER A 106 -10.47 -15.13 7.50
CA SER A 106 -11.81 -15.74 7.43
C SER A 106 -12.95 -14.75 7.63
N SER A 107 -12.67 -13.49 7.95
CA SER A 107 -13.71 -12.48 8.17
C SER A 107 -13.24 -11.05 7.87
N GLY A 108 -14.21 -10.15 7.69
CA GLY A 108 -13.95 -8.72 7.53
C GLY A 108 -13.02 -8.37 6.37
N VAL A 109 -12.07 -7.50 6.63
CA VAL A 109 -11.11 -7.00 5.62
C VAL A 109 -10.22 -8.14 5.08
N GLY A 110 -9.82 -9.09 5.95
CA GLY A 110 -8.98 -10.21 5.55
C GLY A 110 -9.67 -11.15 4.55
N ALA A 111 -10.95 -11.44 4.73
CA ALA A 111 -11.72 -12.24 3.80
C ALA A 111 -11.89 -11.55 2.44
N LEU A 112 -12.22 -10.24 2.46
CA LEU A 112 -12.32 -9.45 1.23
C LEU A 112 -11.00 -9.43 0.46
N LEU A 113 -9.88 -9.32 1.17
CA LEU A 113 -8.55 -9.34 0.58
C LEU A 113 -8.22 -10.71 -0.01
N ALA A 114 -8.55 -11.81 0.70
CA ALA A 114 -8.37 -13.17 0.22
C ALA A 114 -9.12 -13.41 -1.09
N GLU A 115 -10.40 -13.04 -1.14
CA GLU A 115 -11.23 -13.13 -2.35
C GLU A 115 -10.66 -12.28 -3.51
N THR A 116 -10.25 -11.05 -3.22
CA THR A 116 -9.70 -10.14 -4.24
C THR A 116 -8.41 -10.69 -4.87
N LEU A 117 -7.54 -11.30 -4.05
CA LEU A 117 -6.29 -11.89 -4.53
C LEU A 117 -6.54 -13.21 -5.26
N ALA A 118 -7.46 -14.02 -4.78
CA ALA A 118 -7.85 -15.26 -5.45
C ALA A 118 -8.49 -15.00 -6.83
N MET A 119 -9.27 -13.92 -6.99
CA MET A 119 -9.77 -13.48 -8.30
C MET A 119 -8.64 -13.09 -9.27
N ARG A 120 -7.46 -12.72 -8.77
CA ARG A 120 -6.26 -12.49 -9.58
C ARG A 120 -5.45 -13.75 -9.85
N GLN A 121 -6.04 -14.92 -9.54
CA GLN A 121 -5.42 -16.24 -9.72
C GLN A 121 -4.22 -16.50 -8.80
N CYS A 122 -4.06 -15.72 -7.73
CA CYS A 122 -3.08 -16.03 -6.69
C CYS A 122 -3.54 -17.25 -5.88
N THR A 123 -2.59 -18.08 -5.44
CA THR A 123 -2.85 -19.09 -4.43
C THR A 123 -2.84 -18.43 -3.05
N VAL A 124 -3.97 -18.47 -2.35
CA VAL A 124 -4.12 -17.79 -1.05
C VAL A 124 -4.24 -18.83 0.06
N ALA A 125 -3.37 -18.72 1.08
CA ALA A 125 -3.45 -19.50 2.31
C ALA A 125 -3.99 -18.61 3.44
N VAL A 126 -5.16 -18.94 3.96
CA VAL A 126 -5.83 -18.23 5.05
C VAL A 126 -5.58 -18.91 6.38
N LEU A 127 -4.94 -18.22 7.32
CA LEU A 127 -4.73 -18.69 8.70
C LEU A 127 -5.74 -18.02 9.63
N ASP A 128 -6.64 -18.78 10.21
CA ASP A 128 -7.66 -18.27 11.13
C ASP A 128 -8.11 -19.37 12.12
N LEU A 129 -8.80 -18.96 13.18
CA LEU A 129 -9.47 -19.88 14.10
C LEU A 129 -10.79 -20.43 13.54
N LYS A 130 -11.45 -19.66 12.67
CA LYS A 130 -12.71 -20.01 12.04
C LYS A 130 -12.50 -20.26 10.55
N PRO A 131 -13.24 -21.20 9.94
CA PRO A 131 -13.17 -21.40 8.50
C PRO A 131 -13.69 -20.17 7.77
N ILE A 132 -13.12 -19.94 6.59
CA ILE A 132 -13.62 -18.94 5.65
C ILE A 132 -14.81 -19.55 4.88
N ASP A 133 -15.82 -18.72 4.64
CA ASP A 133 -16.96 -19.07 3.79
C ASP A 133 -16.67 -18.57 2.37
N THR A 134 -16.19 -19.47 1.52
CA THR A 134 -15.78 -19.14 0.14
C THR A 134 -16.01 -20.33 -0.78
N GLU A 135 -16.35 -20.04 -2.03
CA GLU A 135 -16.45 -21.03 -3.12
C GLU A 135 -15.21 -21.01 -4.04
N ASN A 136 -14.18 -20.17 -3.73
CA ASN A 136 -13.02 -20.01 -4.58
C ASN A 136 -11.95 -21.06 -4.28
N ASP A 137 -11.66 -21.91 -5.25
CA ASP A 137 -10.68 -23.03 -5.15
C ASP A 137 -9.23 -22.54 -4.92
N ASN A 138 -8.93 -21.28 -5.21
CA ASN A 138 -7.60 -20.72 -4.97
C ASN A 138 -7.36 -20.32 -3.51
N ILE A 139 -8.40 -20.43 -2.63
CA ILE A 139 -8.30 -20.11 -1.22
C ILE A 139 -8.21 -21.41 -0.40
N ASN A 140 -7.09 -21.57 0.30
CA ASN A 140 -6.83 -22.71 1.16
C ASN A 140 -6.88 -22.29 2.62
N TYR A 141 -7.76 -22.91 3.41
CA TYR A 141 -7.93 -22.60 4.81
C TYR A 141 -7.07 -23.49 5.70
N TYR A 142 -6.36 -22.86 6.64
CA TYR A 142 -5.57 -23.53 7.68
C TYR A 142 -6.01 -23.05 9.05
N LYS A 143 -6.52 -23.95 9.88
CA LYS A 143 -6.87 -23.63 11.26
C LYS A 143 -5.62 -23.39 12.08
N CYS A 144 -5.37 -22.15 12.47
CA CYS A 144 -4.19 -21.77 13.22
C CYS A 144 -4.49 -20.68 14.25
N ASP A 145 -4.09 -20.93 15.50
CA ASP A 145 -3.99 -19.84 16.49
C ASP A 145 -2.62 -19.18 16.36
N ILE A 146 -2.60 -18.00 15.78
CA ILE A 146 -1.36 -17.24 15.54
C ILE A 146 -0.64 -16.81 16.83
N ARG A 147 -1.30 -16.90 17.99
CA ARG A 147 -0.66 -16.68 19.30
C ARG A 147 0.27 -17.83 19.70
N ASN A 148 0.08 -19.00 19.13
CA ASN A 148 0.88 -20.18 19.39
C ASN A 148 1.95 -20.36 18.29
N GLY A 149 3.19 -19.96 18.58
CA GLY A 149 4.29 -20.04 17.59
C GLY A 149 4.55 -21.46 17.07
N LYS A 150 4.37 -22.51 17.89
CA LYS A 150 4.52 -23.90 17.42
C LYS A 150 3.44 -24.30 16.43
N ALA A 151 2.20 -23.81 16.63
CA ALA A 151 1.11 -24.06 15.69
C ALA A 151 1.38 -23.35 14.36
N VAL A 152 1.89 -22.13 14.42
CA VAL A 152 2.24 -21.33 13.22
C VAL A 152 3.36 -22.02 12.44
N GLU A 153 4.43 -22.47 13.12
CA GLU A 153 5.54 -23.20 12.47
C GLU A 153 5.06 -24.51 11.81
N ALA A 154 4.18 -25.24 12.44
CA ALA A 154 3.61 -26.48 11.89
C ALA A 154 2.78 -26.19 10.62
N VAL A 155 1.95 -25.13 10.65
CA VAL A 155 1.13 -24.72 9.51
C VAL A 155 2.01 -24.14 8.40
N ALA A 156 3.07 -23.39 8.71
CA ALA A 156 4.01 -22.87 7.72
C ALA A 156 4.67 -24.03 6.93
N LYS A 157 5.14 -25.08 7.60
CA LYS A 157 5.68 -26.28 6.96
C LYS A 157 4.65 -27.03 6.11
N GLN A 158 3.39 -27.00 6.54
CA GLN A 158 2.30 -27.61 5.78
C GLN A 158 2.03 -26.82 4.49
N ILE A 159 1.95 -25.48 4.57
CA ILE A 159 1.76 -24.60 3.42
C ILE A 159 2.90 -24.78 2.40
N ASP A 160 4.14 -24.77 2.87
CA ASP A 160 5.32 -24.95 1.99
C ASP A 160 5.25 -26.29 1.24
N LYS A 161 4.80 -27.34 1.88
CA LYS A 161 4.66 -28.67 1.28
C LYS A 161 3.48 -28.76 0.30
N GLU A 162 2.36 -28.13 0.58
CA GLU A 162 1.09 -28.25 -0.18
C GLU A 162 1.00 -27.22 -1.31
N LEU A 163 1.40 -25.99 -1.06
CA LEU A 163 1.24 -24.86 -1.99
C LEU A 163 2.56 -24.31 -2.51
N GLY A 164 3.68 -24.68 -1.89
CA GLY A 164 5.00 -24.14 -2.15
C GLY A 164 5.37 -22.98 -1.20
N PRO A 165 6.60 -22.44 -1.34
CA PRO A 165 7.11 -21.40 -0.46
C PRO A 165 6.29 -20.12 -0.58
N PRO A 166 5.82 -19.55 0.54
CA PRO A 166 5.11 -18.28 0.53
C PRO A 166 5.97 -17.14 -0.01
N THR A 167 5.41 -16.39 -0.95
CA THR A 167 6.07 -15.23 -1.56
C THR A 167 5.65 -13.92 -0.91
N ILE A 168 4.43 -13.86 -0.35
CA ILE A 168 3.86 -12.68 0.28
C ILE A 168 3.17 -13.09 1.57
N ILE A 169 3.42 -12.35 2.65
CA ILE A 169 2.74 -12.54 3.93
C ILE A 169 1.99 -11.26 4.29
N ILE A 170 0.70 -11.38 4.60
CA ILE A 170 -0.17 -10.29 4.97
C ILE A 170 -0.62 -10.47 6.41
N ASN A 171 -0.07 -9.66 7.31
CA ASN A 171 -0.44 -9.62 8.71
C ASN A 171 -1.70 -8.76 8.88
N ASN A 172 -2.88 -9.41 8.83
CA ASN A 172 -4.16 -8.74 8.97
C ASN A 172 -4.89 -9.12 10.29
N ALA A 173 -4.54 -10.25 10.89
CA ALA A 173 -5.22 -10.68 12.12
C ALA A 173 -5.09 -9.63 13.23
N GLY A 174 -6.22 -9.28 13.81
CA GLY A 174 -6.30 -8.35 14.92
C GLY A 174 -7.60 -8.55 15.70
N VAL A 175 -7.59 -8.22 16.98
CA VAL A 175 -8.79 -8.16 17.82
C VAL A 175 -8.94 -6.75 18.37
N VAL A 176 -10.16 -6.23 18.27
CA VAL A 176 -10.54 -4.95 18.87
C VAL A 176 -11.54 -5.24 19.98
N GLN A 177 -11.20 -4.86 21.21
CA GLN A 177 -12.06 -5.10 22.38
C GLN A 177 -13.25 -4.14 22.47
N GLY A 178 -13.29 -3.10 21.65
CA GLY A 178 -14.35 -2.08 21.68
C GLY A 178 -14.39 -1.26 22.98
N LYS A 179 -13.29 -1.22 23.73
CA LYS A 179 -13.11 -0.49 24.97
C LYS A 179 -12.14 0.67 24.79
N LEU A 180 -12.23 1.69 25.65
CA LEU A 180 -11.21 2.73 25.73
C LEU A 180 -9.90 2.13 26.25
N ILE A 181 -8.76 2.68 25.83
CA ILE A 181 -7.43 2.21 26.26
C ILE A 181 -7.27 2.16 27.77
N ILE A 182 -7.89 3.11 28.49
CA ILE A 182 -7.87 3.20 29.95
C ILE A 182 -8.67 2.10 30.65
N ASP A 183 -9.60 1.45 29.93
CA ASP A 183 -10.47 0.39 30.44
C ASP A 183 -9.99 -1.00 30.05
N LEU A 184 -8.88 -1.09 29.29
CA LEU A 184 -8.28 -2.36 28.90
C LEU A 184 -7.49 -2.97 30.05
N THR A 185 -7.67 -4.28 30.24
CA THR A 185 -6.82 -5.05 31.17
C THR A 185 -5.46 -5.35 30.53
N GLU A 186 -4.45 -5.60 31.35
CA GLU A 186 -3.10 -5.93 30.87
C GLU A 186 -3.12 -7.16 29.93
N GLU A 187 -3.97 -8.14 30.22
CA GLU A 187 -4.16 -9.34 29.39
C GLU A 187 -4.75 -9.00 28.01
N GLU A 188 -5.73 -8.09 27.94
CA GLU A 188 -6.35 -7.64 26.69
C GLU A 188 -5.35 -6.83 25.84
N VAL A 189 -4.50 -6.02 26.46
CA VAL A 189 -3.41 -5.31 25.78
C VAL A 189 -2.38 -6.29 25.24
N GLN A 190 -1.95 -7.27 26.03
CA GLN A 190 -1.02 -8.30 25.60
C GLN A 190 -1.58 -9.15 24.46
N GLN A 191 -2.88 -9.46 24.47
CA GLN A 191 -3.52 -10.17 23.36
C GLN A 191 -3.49 -9.37 22.07
N SER A 192 -3.82 -8.08 22.13
CA SER A 192 -3.86 -7.21 20.94
C SER A 192 -2.48 -6.99 20.34
N VAL A 193 -1.50 -6.66 21.19
CA VAL A 193 -0.12 -6.39 20.77
C VAL A 193 0.62 -7.69 20.40
N GLY A 194 0.41 -8.75 21.16
CA GLY A 194 1.05 -10.05 20.92
C GLY A 194 0.68 -10.69 19.59
N MET A 195 -0.55 -10.44 19.08
CA MET A 195 -0.94 -10.86 17.72
C MET A 195 -0.13 -10.15 16.65
N ALA A 196 0.05 -8.83 16.78
CA ALA A 196 0.73 -8.02 15.76
C ALA A 196 2.24 -8.31 15.68
N CYS A 197 2.89 -8.63 16.82
CA CYS A 197 4.34 -8.77 16.89
C CYS A 197 4.86 -10.17 16.53
N ARG A 198 4.10 -11.25 16.80
CA ARG A 198 4.61 -12.62 16.64
C ARG A 198 4.77 -13.10 15.21
N LEU A 199 4.08 -12.49 14.27
CA LEU A 199 4.16 -12.88 12.85
C LEU A 199 5.41 -12.32 12.14
N LEU A 200 6.11 -11.37 12.77
CA LEU A 200 7.39 -10.87 12.26
C LEU A 200 8.56 -11.83 12.50
N ASP A 201 8.39 -12.80 13.40
CA ASP A 201 9.42 -13.77 13.81
C ASP A 201 9.30 -15.13 13.08
N ILE A 202 8.45 -15.24 12.04
CA ILE A 202 8.31 -16.48 11.29
C ILE A 202 9.35 -16.50 10.19
N ASP A 203 10.45 -17.19 10.43
CA ASP A 203 11.37 -17.58 9.37
C ASP A 203 10.73 -18.71 8.55
N PHE A 204 10.35 -18.42 7.33
CA PHE A 204 10.10 -19.45 6.33
C PHE A 204 11.45 -19.93 5.81
N PRO A 205 11.69 -21.24 5.75
CA PRO A 205 12.94 -21.82 5.31
C PRO A 205 13.28 -21.50 3.85
#